data_3a93be5cd14aac2103213060b0ee4209
#
_entry.id   3a93be5cd14aac2103213060b0ee4209
#
_cell.length_a   1.000
_cell.length_b   1.000
_cell.length_c   1.000
_cell.angle_alpha   90.00
_cell.angle_beta   90.00
_cell.angle_gamma   90.00
#
_symmetry.space_group_name_H-M   'P 1'
#
loop_
_entity.id
_entity.type
_entity.pdbx_description
1 polymer ?
#
loop_
_entity_poly.entity_id
_entity_poly.type
_entity_poly.pdbx_seq_one_letter_code
_entity_poly.pdbx_strand_id
1 'polypeptide(L)'
;MMLPSLIRSAQRGFSIVTALFLVVVLTTLAVAVMVLSTSQQTTVAIDLLSSRAYEAARAGVEYGLYQKQINGSCVASRSFVPGGSLSGMTVTVLCSVVSTPGMGTSLDQVTITATACNMPQSGACPSGVAFSNNPDYVQRTVTVQF
;
A
#
# COMPACT_ATOMS: atom_id res chain seq x y z
N MET A 1 78.70 25.46 -17.20
CA MET A 1 77.55 26.37 -16.85
C MET A 1 76.27 25.83 -17.50
N MET A 2 75.47 25.07 -16.75
CA MET A 2 74.24 24.45 -17.25
C MET A 2 73.05 25.31 -16.84
N LEU A 3 72.33 25.84 -17.80
CA LEU A 3 71.04 26.56 -17.55
C LEU A 3 69.95 25.54 -17.32
N PRO A 4 69.11 25.71 -16.25
CA PRO A 4 67.91 24.88 -16.06
C PRO A 4 66.81 25.34 -17.02
N SER A 5 66.30 24.41 -17.83
CA SER A 5 65.16 24.63 -18.68
C SER A 5 63.88 24.78 -17.80
N LEU A 6 63.29 25.97 -17.77
CA LEU A 6 62.00 26.25 -17.17
C LEU A 6 60.89 25.56 -17.97
N ILE A 7 60.38 24.44 -17.44
CA ILE A 7 59.18 23.81 -17.94
C ILE A 7 58.03 24.76 -17.65
N ARG A 8 57.57 25.50 -18.65
CA ARG A 8 56.33 26.28 -18.59
C ARG A 8 55.16 25.31 -18.54
N SER A 9 54.62 25.10 -17.35
CA SER A 9 53.30 24.47 -17.15
C SER A 9 52.28 25.33 -17.90
N ALA A 10 51.76 24.82 -19.00
CA ALA A 10 50.61 25.42 -19.69
C ALA A 10 49.39 25.30 -18.78
N GLN A 11 49.06 26.33 -18.01
CA GLN A 11 47.80 26.45 -17.32
C GLN A 11 46.70 26.53 -18.37
N ARG A 12 46.03 25.41 -18.64
CA ARG A 12 44.81 25.37 -19.43
C ARG A 12 43.71 26.00 -18.57
N GLY A 13 43.40 27.27 -18.84
CA GLY A 13 42.31 27.97 -18.21
C GLY A 13 40.99 27.27 -18.54
N PHE A 14 40.27 26.85 -17.51
CA PHE A 14 38.92 26.33 -17.66
C PHE A 14 38.05 27.46 -18.25
N SER A 15 37.57 27.28 -19.47
CA SER A 15 36.72 28.29 -20.12
C SER A 15 35.47 28.55 -19.27
N ILE A 16 35.12 29.79 -19.04
CA ILE A 16 33.91 30.20 -18.29
C ILE A 16 32.65 29.55 -18.89
N VAL A 17 32.64 29.33 -20.20
CA VAL A 17 31.57 28.63 -20.92
C VAL A 17 31.43 27.17 -20.47
N THR A 18 32.56 26.47 -20.30
CA THR A 18 32.54 25.08 -19.82
C THR A 18 32.07 25.01 -18.36
N ALA A 19 32.46 25.99 -17.53
CA ALA A 19 32.02 26.08 -16.15
C ALA A 19 30.51 26.29 -16.08
N LEU A 20 29.96 27.23 -16.86
CA LEU A 20 28.50 27.47 -16.93
C LEU A 20 27.75 26.26 -17.45
N PHE A 21 28.28 25.62 -18.49
CA PHE A 21 27.65 24.38 -19.02
C PHE A 21 27.59 23.29 -17.96
N LEU A 22 28.68 23.03 -17.22
CA LEU A 22 28.69 22.04 -16.15
C LEU A 22 27.72 22.37 -15.02
N VAL A 23 27.59 23.64 -14.62
CA VAL A 23 26.63 24.05 -13.60
C VAL A 23 25.21 23.80 -14.06
N VAL A 24 24.85 24.12 -15.31
CA VAL A 24 23.51 23.87 -15.85
C VAL A 24 23.21 22.37 -15.90
N VAL A 25 24.16 21.54 -16.36
CA VAL A 25 23.97 20.08 -16.43
C VAL A 25 23.82 19.50 -15.02
N LEU A 26 24.66 19.91 -14.06
CA LEU A 26 24.58 19.40 -12.69
C LEU A 26 23.28 19.81 -12.00
N THR A 27 22.79 21.03 -12.21
CA THR A 27 21.52 21.49 -11.62
C THR A 27 20.33 20.74 -12.19
N THR A 28 20.29 20.48 -13.51
CA THR A 28 19.21 19.69 -14.12
C THR A 28 19.20 18.24 -13.65
N LEU A 29 20.36 17.62 -13.50
CA LEU A 29 20.48 16.27 -12.94
C LEU A 29 20.04 16.22 -11.46
N ALA A 30 20.40 17.22 -10.65
CA ALA A 30 19.99 17.28 -9.25
C ALA A 30 18.48 17.37 -9.09
N VAL A 31 17.80 18.18 -9.91
CA VAL A 31 16.33 18.28 -9.92
C VAL A 31 15.69 16.95 -10.32
N ALA A 32 16.20 16.29 -11.36
CA ALA A 32 15.70 14.99 -11.80
C ALA A 32 15.79 13.93 -10.68
N VAL A 33 16.89 13.87 -9.96
CA VAL A 33 17.09 12.93 -8.84
C VAL A 33 16.10 13.22 -7.71
N MET A 34 15.86 14.50 -7.37
CA MET A 34 14.89 14.87 -6.33
C MET A 34 13.47 14.43 -6.67
N VAL A 35 13.02 14.64 -7.91
CA VAL A 35 11.68 14.22 -8.36
C VAL A 35 11.49 12.71 -8.27
N LEU A 36 12.48 11.94 -8.72
CA LEU A 36 12.45 10.48 -8.63
C LEU A 36 12.43 9.98 -7.18
N SER A 37 13.24 10.57 -6.30
CA SER A 37 13.30 10.19 -4.89
C SER A 37 11.96 10.42 -4.17
N THR A 38 11.31 11.56 -4.41
CA THR A 38 10.01 11.87 -3.80
C THR A 38 8.92 10.90 -4.28
N SER A 39 8.90 10.56 -5.57
CA SER A 39 7.96 9.58 -6.12
C SER A 39 8.13 8.20 -5.52
N GLN A 40 9.37 7.76 -5.31
CA GLN A 40 9.64 6.47 -4.67
C GLN A 40 9.17 6.41 -3.22
N GLN A 41 9.34 7.48 -2.45
CA GLN A 41 8.91 7.52 -1.04
C GLN A 41 7.39 7.38 -0.89
N THR A 42 6.62 8.05 -1.75
CA THR A 42 5.14 7.93 -1.73
C THR A 42 4.68 6.53 -2.11
N THR A 43 5.31 5.91 -3.10
CA THR A 43 4.98 4.54 -3.53
C THR A 43 5.24 3.53 -2.40
N VAL A 44 6.38 3.62 -1.72
CA VAL A 44 6.71 2.72 -0.59
C VAL A 44 5.73 2.89 0.58
N ALA A 45 5.29 4.11 0.87
CA ALA A 45 4.31 4.34 1.92
C ALA A 45 2.94 3.70 1.60
N ILE A 46 2.48 3.81 0.36
CA ILE A 46 1.22 3.18 -0.10
C ILE A 46 1.35 1.66 -0.10
N ASP A 47 2.48 1.10 -0.52
CA ASP A 47 2.73 -0.34 -0.49
C ASP A 47 2.70 -0.90 0.93
N LEU A 48 3.29 -0.19 1.89
CA LEU A 48 3.23 -0.56 3.30
C LEU A 48 1.80 -0.54 3.85
N LEU A 49 1.02 0.51 3.54
CA LEU A 49 -0.39 0.59 3.93
C LEU A 49 -1.21 -0.52 3.28
N SER A 50 -0.93 -0.84 2.03
CA SER A 50 -1.56 -1.91 1.27
C SER A 50 -1.32 -3.30 1.88
N SER A 51 -0.07 -3.56 2.29
CA SER A 51 0.30 -4.79 2.99
C SER A 51 -0.44 -4.90 4.35
N ARG A 52 -0.49 -3.82 5.12
CA ARG A 52 -1.24 -3.77 6.39
C ARG A 52 -2.75 -3.98 6.18
N ALA A 53 -3.33 -3.39 5.14
CA ALA A 53 -4.74 -3.61 4.81
C ALA A 53 -5.02 -5.06 4.44
N TYR A 54 -4.11 -5.71 3.70
CA TYR A 54 -4.22 -7.13 3.37
C TYR A 54 -4.18 -8.02 4.62
N GLU A 55 -3.22 -7.81 5.52
CA GLU A 55 -3.13 -8.56 6.77
C GLU A 55 -4.33 -8.32 7.68
N ALA A 56 -4.86 -7.09 7.71
CA ALA A 56 -6.08 -6.77 8.44
C ALA A 56 -7.30 -7.49 7.86
N ALA A 57 -7.44 -7.55 6.52
CA ALA A 57 -8.51 -8.29 5.86
C ALA A 57 -8.40 -9.80 6.14
N ARG A 58 -7.18 -10.34 6.14
CA ARG A 58 -6.91 -11.73 6.49
C ARG A 58 -7.34 -12.04 7.94
N ALA A 59 -6.98 -11.19 8.90
CA ALA A 59 -7.45 -11.32 10.28
C ALA A 59 -8.99 -11.27 10.38
N GLY A 60 -9.64 -10.50 9.51
CA GLY A 60 -11.09 -10.47 9.38
C GLY A 60 -11.67 -11.79 8.91
N VAL A 61 -11.04 -12.45 7.93
CA VAL A 61 -11.44 -13.80 7.48
C VAL A 61 -11.30 -14.81 8.60
N GLU A 62 -10.18 -14.81 9.32
CA GLU A 62 -9.93 -15.70 10.46
C GLU A 62 -10.98 -15.50 11.56
N TYR A 63 -11.35 -14.26 11.86
CA TYR A 63 -12.43 -13.96 12.78
C TYR A 63 -13.77 -14.52 12.28
N GLY A 64 -14.11 -14.36 11.00
CA GLY A 64 -15.35 -14.88 10.41
C GLY A 64 -15.39 -16.42 10.44
N LEU A 65 -14.28 -17.10 10.13
CA LEU A 65 -14.14 -18.54 10.22
C LEU A 65 -14.33 -19.04 11.66
N TYR A 66 -13.71 -18.38 12.63
CA TYR A 66 -13.87 -18.69 14.04
C TYR A 66 -15.34 -18.58 14.47
N GLN A 67 -16.04 -17.49 14.10
CA GLN A 67 -17.45 -17.32 14.43
C GLN A 67 -18.32 -18.42 13.82
N LYS A 68 -18.05 -18.81 12.58
CA LYS A 68 -18.83 -19.85 11.93
C LYS A 68 -18.54 -21.25 12.48
N GLN A 69 -17.28 -21.60 12.68
CA GLN A 69 -16.87 -22.95 13.08
C GLN A 69 -17.07 -23.22 14.58
N ILE A 70 -16.77 -22.28 15.44
CA ILE A 70 -16.83 -22.45 16.89
C ILE A 70 -18.17 -22.01 17.46
N ASN A 71 -18.70 -20.87 17.03
CA ASN A 71 -19.94 -20.31 17.57
C ASN A 71 -21.16 -20.63 16.71
N GLY A 72 -20.98 -21.32 15.57
CA GLY A 72 -22.08 -21.64 14.64
C GLY A 72 -22.73 -20.42 13.98
N SER A 73 -22.18 -19.21 14.20
CA SER A 73 -22.78 -17.94 13.84
C SER A 73 -22.22 -17.40 12.53
N CYS A 74 -23.11 -17.00 11.62
CA CYS A 74 -22.78 -16.29 10.39
C CYS A 74 -23.43 -14.91 10.44
N VAL A 75 -22.74 -13.95 11.05
CA VAL A 75 -23.24 -12.58 11.20
C VAL A 75 -23.16 -11.88 9.85
N ALA A 76 -24.28 -11.32 9.38
CA ALA A 76 -24.39 -10.72 8.06
C ALA A 76 -23.38 -9.58 7.83
N SER A 77 -23.05 -8.80 8.87
CA SER A 77 -22.01 -7.76 8.80
C SER A 77 -21.47 -7.46 10.19
N ARG A 78 -20.15 -7.39 10.31
CA ARG A 78 -19.45 -6.96 11.52
C ARG A 78 -18.24 -6.12 11.19
N SER A 79 -18.12 -4.94 11.79
CA SER A 79 -16.93 -4.09 11.67
C SER A 79 -16.18 -3.98 12.98
N PHE A 80 -14.84 -3.98 12.91
CA PHE A 80 -13.96 -3.80 14.06
C PHE A 80 -12.58 -3.26 13.63
N VAL A 81 -11.82 -2.79 14.59
CA VAL A 81 -10.43 -2.35 14.41
C VAL A 81 -9.52 -3.41 15.01
N PRO A 82 -8.62 -4.04 14.24
CA PRO A 82 -7.63 -4.96 14.78
C PRO A 82 -6.66 -4.23 15.70
N GLY A 83 -6.09 -4.95 16.66
CA GLY A 83 -5.10 -4.39 17.58
C GLY A 83 -3.69 -4.30 17.00
N GLY A 84 -2.76 -3.72 17.79
CA GLY A 84 -1.32 -3.68 17.47
C GLY A 84 -0.99 -2.84 16.25
N SER A 85 -0.14 -3.36 15.38
CA SER A 85 0.33 -2.67 14.16
C SER A 85 -0.77 -2.43 13.12
N LEU A 86 -1.94 -3.05 13.29
CA LEU A 86 -3.09 -2.95 12.38
C LEU A 86 -4.15 -1.97 12.90
N SER A 87 -3.94 -1.30 14.02
CA SER A 87 -4.91 -0.39 14.65
C SER A 87 -5.33 0.81 13.78
N GLY A 88 -4.57 1.12 12.73
CA GLY A 88 -4.92 2.13 11.73
C GLY A 88 -5.86 1.64 10.63
N MET A 89 -6.29 0.37 10.67
CA MET A 89 -7.18 -0.24 9.69
C MET A 89 -8.52 -0.59 10.32
N THR A 90 -9.60 -0.40 9.58
CA THR A 90 -10.92 -0.91 9.95
C THR A 90 -11.26 -2.08 9.05
N VAL A 91 -11.78 -3.15 9.65
CA VAL A 91 -12.16 -4.37 8.94
C VAL A 91 -13.66 -4.56 9.04
N THR A 92 -14.32 -4.79 7.91
CA THR A 92 -15.70 -5.21 7.83
C THR A 92 -15.77 -6.63 7.30
N VAL A 93 -16.37 -7.52 8.07
CA VAL A 93 -16.55 -8.93 7.72
C VAL A 93 -18.02 -9.16 7.37
N LEU A 94 -18.24 -9.72 6.20
CA LEU A 94 -19.55 -10.17 5.72
C LEU A 94 -19.54 -11.69 5.68
N CYS A 95 -20.58 -12.32 6.22
CA CYS A 95 -20.79 -13.74 6.12
C CYS A 95 -22.14 -14.01 5.43
N SER A 96 -22.15 -14.89 4.44
CA SER A 96 -23.34 -15.37 3.76
C SER A 96 -23.33 -16.88 3.64
N VAL A 97 -24.51 -17.48 3.75
CA VAL A 97 -24.71 -18.93 3.57
C VAL A 97 -25.70 -19.11 2.44
N VAL A 98 -25.34 -19.93 1.46
CA VAL A 98 -26.24 -20.35 0.38
C VAL A 98 -26.46 -21.84 0.51
N SER A 99 -27.68 -22.24 0.82
CA SER A 99 -28.07 -23.64 0.91
C SER A 99 -28.56 -24.12 -0.44
N THR A 100 -27.87 -25.12 -1.01
CA THR A 100 -28.28 -25.77 -2.26
C THR A 100 -28.98 -27.09 -1.93
N PRO A 101 -30.22 -27.31 -2.38
CA PRO A 101 -30.90 -28.61 -2.19
C PRO A 101 -30.10 -29.71 -2.89
N GLY A 102 -29.52 -30.62 -2.11
CA GLY A 102 -28.85 -31.80 -2.61
C GLY A 102 -29.73 -33.05 -2.47
N MET A 103 -29.31 -34.21 -3.04
CA MET A 103 -30.01 -35.48 -2.89
C MET A 103 -30.01 -35.96 -1.42
N GLY A 104 -30.97 -35.52 -0.63
CA GLY A 104 -31.18 -35.94 0.76
C GLY A 104 -30.45 -35.17 1.83
N THR A 105 -29.54 -34.24 1.47
CA THR A 105 -28.85 -33.31 2.39
C THR A 105 -28.70 -31.93 1.74
N SER A 106 -28.89 -30.87 2.53
CA SER A 106 -28.53 -29.50 2.09
C SER A 106 -27.03 -29.33 2.15
N LEU A 107 -26.43 -28.91 1.06
CA LEU A 107 -25.02 -28.48 1.03
C LEU A 107 -25.01 -26.96 1.26
N ASP A 108 -24.52 -26.55 2.41
CA ASP A 108 -24.37 -25.14 2.74
C ASP A 108 -23.03 -24.64 2.26
N GLN A 109 -23.04 -23.74 1.31
CA GLN A 109 -21.84 -23.00 0.91
C GLN A 109 -21.75 -21.71 1.73
N VAL A 110 -20.71 -21.60 2.52
CA VAL A 110 -20.43 -20.43 3.34
C VAL A 110 -19.41 -19.56 2.62
N THR A 111 -19.73 -18.27 2.46
CA THR A 111 -18.82 -17.27 1.91
C THR A 111 -18.55 -16.21 2.96
N ILE A 112 -17.27 -16.03 3.28
CA ILE A 112 -16.79 -14.97 4.18
C ILE A 112 -15.99 -13.98 3.36
N THR A 113 -16.40 -12.71 3.37
CA THR A 113 -15.70 -11.61 2.72
C THR A 113 -15.28 -10.61 3.76
N ALA A 114 -13.97 -10.37 3.88
CA ALA A 114 -13.43 -9.36 4.77
C ALA A 114 -12.81 -8.23 3.95
N THR A 115 -13.27 -7.00 4.20
CA THR A 115 -12.76 -5.78 3.57
C THR A 115 -12.11 -4.91 4.62
N ALA A 116 -10.83 -4.57 4.42
CA ALA A 116 -10.08 -3.67 5.28
C ALA A 116 -9.77 -2.36 4.57
N CYS A 117 -9.87 -1.23 5.25
CA CYS A 117 -9.51 0.09 4.73
C CYS A 117 -8.95 1.00 5.83
N ASN A 118 -8.16 2.01 5.42
CA ASN A 118 -7.56 2.99 6.33
C ASN A 118 -8.46 4.19 6.62
N MET A 119 -9.48 4.45 5.79
CA MET A 119 -10.41 5.57 5.93
C MET A 119 -11.84 5.04 5.91
N PRO A 120 -12.36 4.49 7.03
CA PRO A 120 -13.71 3.94 7.09
C PRO A 120 -14.77 5.05 7.02
N GLN A 121 -15.87 4.78 6.35
CA GLN A 121 -17.06 5.61 6.40
C GLN A 121 -18.04 5.04 7.42
N SER A 122 -18.45 5.86 8.38
CA SER A 122 -19.34 5.42 9.47
C SER A 122 -18.84 4.17 10.22
N GLY A 123 -17.51 4.02 10.33
CA GLY A 123 -16.88 2.90 11.03
C GLY A 123 -16.88 1.56 10.26
N ALA A 124 -17.16 1.57 8.96
CA ALA A 124 -17.19 0.38 8.11
C ALA A 124 -16.41 0.58 6.81
N CYS A 125 -15.95 -0.53 6.23
CA CYS A 125 -15.32 -0.65 4.91
C CYS A 125 -16.21 -1.52 4.00
N PRO A 126 -16.26 -1.27 2.67
CA PRO A 126 -15.54 -0.20 1.95
C PRO A 126 -16.11 1.19 2.23
N SER A 127 -15.29 2.22 2.03
CA SER A 127 -15.75 3.60 2.08
C SER A 127 -16.48 3.99 0.79
N GLY A 128 -17.39 4.96 0.87
CA GLY A 128 -18.09 5.48 -0.30
C GLY A 128 -17.18 6.25 -1.25
N VAL A 129 -17.72 6.60 -2.42
CA VAL A 129 -16.99 7.27 -3.52
C VAL A 129 -16.24 8.55 -3.11
N ALA A 130 -16.70 9.25 -2.09
CA ALA A 130 -16.03 10.47 -1.60
C ALA A 130 -14.63 10.20 -1.03
N PHE A 131 -14.43 9.04 -0.42
CA PHE A 131 -13.14 8.63 0.17
C PHE A 131 -12.31 7.78 -0.78
N SER A 132 -12.93 7.01 -1.68
CA SER A 132 -12.22 6.15 -2.63
C SER A 132 -11.40 6.94 -3.66
N ASN A 133 -11.70 8.21 -3.88
CA ASN A 133 -10.94 9.11 -4.75
C ASN A 133 -9.75 9.79 -4.05
N ASN A 134 -9.56 9.56 -2.74
CA ASN A 134 -8.39 10.08 -2.04
C ASN A 134 -7.14 9.26 -2.43
N PRO A 135 -6.04 9.90 -2.83
CA PRO A 135 -4.80 9.19 -3.20
C PRO A 135 -4.19 8.36 -2.06
N ASP A 136 -4.50 8.71 -0.80
CA ASP A 136 -4.03 7.98 0.39
C ASP A 136 -5.01 6.88 0.83
N TYR A 137 -6.13 6.69 0.12
CA TYR A 137 -7.09 5.64 0.44
C TYR A 137 -6.56 4.28 0.00
N VAL A 138 -6.49 3.37 0.94
CA VAL A 138 -6.09 1.98 0.70
C VAL A 138 -7.19 1.04 1.18
N GLN A 139 -7.56 0.10 0.32
CA GLN A 139 -8.52 -0.96 0.60
C GLN A 139 -8.02 -2.29 0.08
N ARG A 140 -8.26 -3.35 0.86
CA ARG A 140 -8.05 -4.74 0.44
C ARG A 140 -9.24 -5.60 0.86
N THR A 141 -9.59 -6.53 -0.02
CA THR A 141 -10.69 -7.48 0.22
C THR A 141 -10.16 -8.91 0.04
N VAL A 142 -10.46 -9.76 1.00
CA VAL A 142 -10.16 -11.19 0.96
C VAL A 142 -11.47 -11.94 1.10
N THR A 143 -11.69 -12.94 0.25
CA THR A 143 -12.90 -13.78 0.25
C THR A 143 -12.50 -15.23 0.35
N VAL A 144 -13.17 -15.99 1.21
CA VAL A 144 -13.02 -17.42 1.38
C VAL A 144 -14.38 -18.09 1.28
N GLN A 145 -14.41 -19.26 0.63
CA GLN A 145 -15.61 -20.10 0.49
C GLN A 145 -15.29 -21.51 0.96
N PHE A 146 -16.23 -22.14 1.63
CA PHE A 146 -16.12 -23.52 2.12
C PHE A 146 -17.50 -24.12 2.38
#